data_303f60817ead79518fa21c1915a4e6fd
#
_entry.id   303f60817ead79518fa21c1915a4e6fd
#
_cell.length_a   1.000
_cell.length_b   1.000
_cell.length_c   1.000
_cell.angle_alpha   90.00
_cell.angle_beta   90.00
_cell.angle_gamma   90.00
#
_symmetry.space_group_name_H-M   'P 1'
#
loop_
_entity.id
_entity.type
_entity.pdbx_description
1 polymer ?
#
loop_
_entity_poly.entity_id
_entity_poly.type
_entity_poly.pdbx_seq_one_letter_code
_entity_poly.pdbx_strand_id
1 'polypeptide(L)'
;MRPPRRQASALLLVLWALILLSGAVFAYAKWIQADIQLHGQVNREIEAGAMCHSGMALALHELVTKETEGLDEDFAPDLGFRIRMVSEGGKLNISLLIQGEQPERLDILKKWLEGRGLDYKERESFVDCLLDFVDGDDVKHLNGVEDDTDYQPPNRPLESIDEIEQVANSGPLARSPGWKDDLTMFSTGLDLNAANEDVLRLLGISEPYIVRFLQTRRGRDGVDGTPDDQLLADMKIVGAYLGLNEVRLKSLQGFITLKDPTLRIISEGRSGNVTRQVEVVARKGGATPQILLWKE
;
A
#
# COMPACT_ATOMS: atom_id res chain seq x y z
N MET A 1 -18.11 -86.14 29.26
CA MET A 1 -18.75 -84.85 28.93
C MET A 1 -17.66 -83.75 28.79
N ARG A 2 -17.39 -83.27 27.60
CA ARG A 2 -16.49 -82.16 27.38
C ARG A 2 -17.35 -80.93 27.11
N PRO A 3 -17.15 -79.78 27.79
CA PRO A 3 -17.93 -78.61 27.61
C PRO A 3 -17.39 -77.75 26.47
N PRO A 4 -18.13 -76.73 26.08
CA PRO A 4 -18.13 -76.13 24.77
C PRO A 4 -17.05 -75.02 24.60
N ARG A 5 -15.87 -75.45 24.14
CA ARG A 5 -14.82 -74.50 23.74
C ARG A 5 -15.17 -73.66 22.50
N ARG A 6 -16.17 -74.07 21.71
CA ARG A 6 -16.55 -73.37 20.45
C ARG A 6 -17.38 -72.09 20.64
N GLN A 7 -18.12 -71.97 21.73
CA GLN A 7 -18.99 -70.81 21.98
C GLN A 7 -18.17 -69.52 22.43
N ALA A 8 -17.10 -69.74 23.21
CA ALA A 8 -16.24 -68.67 23.68
C ALA A 8 -15.43 -68.00 22.53
N SER A 9 -15.00 -68.79 21.52
CA SER A 9 -14.27 -68.25 20.37
C SER A 9 -15.17 -67.46 19.39
N ALA A 10 -16.44 -67.90 19.25
CA ALA A 10 -17.41 -67.17 18.44
C ALA A 10 -17.76 -65.81 19.06
N LEU A 11 -17.89 -65.70 20.36
CA LEU A 11 -18.15 -64.45 21.08
C LEU A 11 -16.98 -63.43 20.91
N LEU A 12 -15.74 -63.97 21.01
CA LEU A 12 -14.54 -63.13 20.77
C LEU A 12 -14.48 -62.64 19.36
N LEU A 13 -14.80 -63.43 18.34
CA LEU A 13 -14.84 -62.99 16.93
C LEU A 13 -15.89 -61.91 16.70
N VAL A 14 -17.08 -62.07 17.29
CA VAL A 14 -18.14 -61.01 17.19
C VAL A 14 -17.69 -59.73 17.88
N LEU A 15 -17.05 -59.87 19.07
CA LEU A 15 -16.52 -58.66 19.77
C LEU A 15 -15.46 -57.94 18.94
N TRP A 16 -14.51 -58.65 18.35
CA TRP A 16 -13.51 -58.08 17.45
C TRP A 16 -14.13 -57.46 16.20
N ALA A 17 -15.11 -58.09 15.59
CA ALA A 17 -15.83 -57.55 14.44
C ALA A 17 -16.57 -56.26 14.81
N LEU A 18 -17.20 -56.19 15.98
CA LEU A 18 -17.86 -54.95 16.47
C LEU A 18 -16.86 -53.82 16.74
N ILE A 19 -15.69 -54.14 17.33
CA ILE A 19 -14.63 -53.13 17.56
C ILE A 19 -14.11 -52.60 16.23
N LEU A 20 -13.82 -53.47 15.27
CA LEU A 20 -13.34 -53.06 13.94
C LEU A 20 -14.39 -52.22 13.19
N LEU A 21 -15.66 -52.65 13.22
CA LEU A 21 -16.74 -51.92 12.59
C LEU A 21 -16.95 -50.54 13.24
N SER A 22 -16.93 -50.48 14.58
CA SER A 22 -17.03 -49.19 15.31
C SER A 22 -15.86 -48.27 14.98
N GLY A 23 -14.65 -48.82 14.89
CA GLY A 23 -13.45 -48.06 14.46
C GLY A 23 -13.57 -47.54 13.04
N ALA A 24 -14.07 -48.36 12.11
CA ALA A 24 -14.30 -47.95 10.72
C ALA A 24 -15.36 -46.83 10.60
N VAL A 25 -16.48 -46.95 11.33
CA VAL A 25 -17.53 -45.91 11.37
C VAL A 25 -17.00 -44.62 11.97
N PHE A 26 -16.23 -44.72 13.05
CA PHE A 26 -15.62 -43.54 13.66
C PHE A 26 -14.62 -42.86 12.71
N ALA A 27 -13.77 -43.62 12.05
CA ALA A 27 -12.80 -43.08 11.06
C ALA A 27 -13.52 -42.41 9.89
N TYR A 28 -14.59 -43.02 9.37
CA TYR A 28 -15.42 -42.45 8.30
C TYR A 28 -16.13 -41.16 8.74
N ALA A 29 -16.68 -41.13 9.94
CA ALA A 29 -17.30 -39.92 10.48
C ALA A 29 -16.28 -38.75 10.60
N LYS A 30 -15.07 -39.05 11.07
CA LYS A 30 -13.97 -38.07 11.13
C LYS A 30 -13.54 -37.57 9.75
N TRP A 31 -13.49 -38.48 8.79
CA TRP A 31 -13.17 -38.09 7.40
C TRP A 31 -14.24 -37.18 6.79
N ILE A 32 -15.53 -37.50 6.94
CA ILE A 32 -16.64 -36.61 6.49
C ILE A 32 -16.58 -35.26 7.18
N GLN A 33 -16.33 -35.22 8.49
CA GLN A 33 -16.23 -33.96 9.24
C GLN A 33 -15.09 -33.09 8.71
N ALA A 34 -13.94 -33.66 8.38
CA ALA A 34 -12.82 -32.95 7.81
C ALA A 34 -13.14 -32.42 6.39
N ASP A 35 -13.82 -33.23 5.57
CA ASP A 35 -14.24 -32.86 4.22
C ASP A 35 -15.25 -31.70 4.22
N ILE A 36 -16.25 -31.72 5.10
CA ILE A 36 -17.20 -30.63 5.29
C ILE A 36 -16.50 -29.35 5.73
N GLN A 37 -15.53 -29.44 6.64
CA GLN A 37 -14.77 -28.27 7.09
C GLN A 37 -13.94 -27.68 5.96
N LEU A 38 -13.28 -28.51 5.15
CA LEU A 38 -12.48 -28.08 4.01
C LEU A 38 -13.34 -27.36 2.96
N HIS A 39 -14.47 -27.98 2.56
CA HIS A 39 -15.39 -27.37 1.62
C HIS A 39 -16.02 -26.08 2.15
N GLY A 40 -16.33 -26.03 3.44
CA GLY A 40 -16.82 -24.82 4.10
C GLY A 40 -15.78 -23.68 4.06
N GLN A 41 -14.50 -23.99 4.24
CA GLN A 41 -13.44 -23.00 4.16
C GLN A 41 -13.23 -22.48 2.72
N VAL A 42 -13.20 -23.37 1.73
CA VAL A 42 -13.09 -22.99 0.30
C VAL A 42 -14.24 -22.09 -0.12
N ASN A 43 -15.47 -22.42 0.29
CA ASN A 43 -16.61 -21.56 -0.02
C ASN A 43 -16.49 -20.16 0.58
N ARG A 44 -16.03 -20.06 1.84
CA ARG A 44 -15.77 -18.75 2.49
C ARG A 44 -14.68 -17.96 1.80
N GLU A 45 -13.64 -18.60 1.29
CA GLU A 45 -12.59 -17.94 0.51
C GLU A 45 -13.15 -17.34 -0.80
N ILE A 46 -14.01 -18.09 -1.50
CA ILE A 46 -14.67 -17.62 -2.71
C ILE A 46 -15.61 -16.45 -2.40
N GLU A 47 -16.41 -16.56 -1.35
CA GLU A 47 -17.32 -15.49 -0.92
C GLU A 47 -16.57 -14.22 -0.51
N ALA A 48 -15.51 -14.35 0.30
CA ALA A 48 -14.66 -13.23 0.71
C ALA A 48 -14.01 -12.56 -0.51
N GLY A 49 -13.53 -13.36 -1.49
CA GLY A 49 -13.02 -12.86 -2.75
C GLY A 49 -14.08 -12.09 -3.56
N ALA A 50 -15.29 -12.66 -3.67
CA ALA A 50 -16.39 -12.00 -4.35
C ALA A 50 -16.79 -10.67 -3.69
N MET A 51 -16.83 -10.62 -2.36
CA MET A 51 -17.06 -9.37 -1.61
C MET A 51 -15.96 -8.36 -1.87
N CYS A 52 -14.70 -8.77 -1.85
CA CYS A 52 -13.56 -7.93 -2.15
C CYS A 52 -13.66 -7.30 -3.55
N HIS A 53 -13.94 -8.09 -4.58
CA HIS A 53 -14.13 -7.60 -5.95
C HIS A 53 -15.36 -6.71 -6.10
N SER A 54 -16.44 -6.98 -5.36
CA SER A 54 -17.64 -6.13 -5.35
C SER A 54 -17.33 -4.76 -4.77
N GLY A 55 -16.61 -4.70 -3.65
CA GLY A 55 -16.13 -3.45 -3.07
C GLY A 55 -15.22 -2.69 -4.02
N MET A 56 -14.27 -3.38 -4.66
CA MET A 56 -13.37 -2.76 -5.64
C MET A 56 -14.13 -2.20 -6.85
N ALA A 57 -15.11 -2.92 -7.39
CA ALA A 57 -15.94 -2.45 -8.50
C ALA A 57 -16.73 -1.19 -8.11
N LEU A 58 -17.26 -1.14 -6.89
CA LEU A 58 -17.94 0.04 -6.37
C LEU A 58 -16.96 1.21 -6.23
N ALA A 59 -15.79 0.99 -5.65
CA ALA A 59 -14.77 2.03 -5.46
C ALA A 59 -14.24 2.60 -6.78
N LEU A 60 -14.15 1.77 -7.82
CA LEU A 60 -13.72 2.21 -9.15
C LEU A 60 -14.81 2.95 -9.93
N HIS A 61 -16.05 2.91 -9.49
CA HIS A 61 -17.14 3.60 -10.17
C HIS A 61 -16.90 5.12 -10.20
N GLU A 62 -17.25 5.76 -11.33
CA GLU A 62 -16.97 7.19 -11.55
C GLU A 62 -17.64 8.14 -10.55
N LEU A 63 -18.81 7.77 -10.02
CA LEU A 63 -19.56 8.56 -9.03
C LEU A 63 -18.94 8.51 -7.63
N VAL A 64 -18.09 7.53 -7.34
CA VAL A 64 -17.37 7.44 -6.08
C VAL A 64 -16.06 8.22 -6.23
N THR A 65 -16.14 9.53 -6.11
CA THR A 65 -15.01 10.44 -6.41
C THR A 65 -14.21 10.88 -5.19
N LYS A 66 -14.69 10.59 -3.98
CA LYS A 66 -14.07 11.07 -2.76
C LYS A 66 -13.26 9.99 -2.07
N GLU A 67 -12.20 10.42 -1.42
CA GLU A 67 -11.56 9.73 -0.30
C GLU A 67 -12.65 9.45 0.75
N THR A 68 -13.38 8.38 0.57
CA THR A 68 -14.39 7.97 1.53
C THR A 68 -13.68 7.02 2.48
N GLU A 69 -13.29 7.50 3.66
CA GLU A 69 -13.01 6.61 4.76
C GLU A 69 -14.28 5.79 5.01
N GLY A 70 -14.13 4.47 4.83
CA GLY A 70 -15.09 3.50 5.31
C GLY A 70 -16.41 3.42 4.56
N LEU A 71 -16.38 3.03 3.28
CA LEU A 71 -17.53 2.32 2.73
C LEU A 71 -17.49 0.89 3.28
N ASP A 72 -18.21 0.68 4.36
CA ASP A 72 -18.44 -0.65 4.96
C ASP A 72 -19.85 -1.09 4.60
N GLU A 73 -19.98 -2.20 3.87
CA GLU A 73 -21.27 -2.81 3.54
C GLU A 73 -21.30 -4.25 4.06
N ASP A 74 -22.24 -4.50 4.96
CA ASP A 74 -22.54 -5.83 5.48
C ASP A 74 -23.84 -6.36 4.86
N PHE A 75 -23.74 -7.45 4.08
CA PHE A 75 -24.87 -8.14 3.46
C PHE A 75 -25.47 -9.20 4.39
N ALA A 76 -24.67 -9.71 5.33
CA ALA A 76 -25.07 -10.64 6.39
C ALA A 76 -24.12 -10.44 7.59
N PRO A 77 -24.42 -11.01 8.77
CA PRO A 77 -23.62 -10.80 9.98
C PRO A 77 -22.11 -11.04 9.83
N ASP A 78 -21.74 -11.97 8.93
CA ASP A 78 -20.33 -12.32 8.70
C ASP A 78 -19.92 -12.21 7.22
N LEU A 79 -20.70 -11.50 6.40
CA LEU A 79 -20.47 -11.36 4.96
C LEU A 79 -20.56 -9.89 4.55
N GLY A 80 -19.45 -9.35 4.04
CA GLY A 80 -19.42 -7.96 3.62
C GLY A 80 -18.06 -7.55 3.06
N PHE A 81 -17.94 -6.26 2.72
CA PHE A 81 -16.67 -5.66 2.34
C PHE A 81 -16.43 -4.32 3.04
N ARG A 82 -15.15 -3.96 3.12
CA ARG A 82 -14.67 -2.65 3.56
C ARG A 82 -13.78 -2.06 2.50
N ILE A 83 -13.99 -0.77 2.17
CA ILE A 83 -13.15 -0.03 1.22
C ILE A 83 -12.44 1.09 1.96
N ARG A 84 -11.15 1.21 1.70
CA ARG A 84 -10.34 2.37 2.10
C ARG A 84 -9.70 2.97 0.86
N MET A 85 -9.86 4.28 0.68
CA MET A 85 -9.24 5.04 -0.41
C MET A 85 -8.30 6.09 0.19
N VAL A 86 -7.06 6.14 -0.33
CA VAL A 86 -6.03 7.08 0.11
C VAL A 86 -5.43 7.74 -1.13
N SER A 87 -5.22 9.06 -1.07
CA SER A 87 -4.54 9.79 -2.14
C SER A 87 -3.08 9.35 -2.26
N GLU A 88 -2.65 9.03 -3.48
CA GLU A 88 -1.22 8.86 -3.79
C GLU A 88 -0.50 10.21 -3.88
N GLY A 89 -1.23 11.29 -4.15
CA GLY A 89 -0.68 12.63 -4.22
C GLY A 89 -0.12 13.17 -2.90
N GLY A 90 -0.57 12.63 -1.77
CA GLY A 90 -0.02 12.98 -0.45
C GLY A 90 1.38 12.42 -0.17
N LYS A 91 1.88 11.52 -1.01
CA LYS A 91 3.18 10.85 -0.88
C LYS A 91 4.24 11.48 -1.77
N LEU A 92 5.51 11.23 -1.45
CA LEU A 92 6.64 11.66 -2.27
C LEU A 92 6.76 10.77 -3.52
N ASN A 93 6.61 11.35 -4.70
CA ASN A 93 6.86 10.62 -5.94
C ASN A 93 8.36 10.57 -6.20
N ILE A 94 8.97 9.39 -6.00
CA ILE A 94 10.41 9.19 -6.13
C ILE A 94 10.90 9.50 -7.56
N SER A 95 10.14 9.09 -8.58
CA SER A 95 10.51 9.35 -9.96
C SER A 95 10.52 10.85 -10.29
N LEU A 96 9.59 11.62 -9.73
CA LEU A 96 9.57 13.10 -9.91
C LEU A 96 10.67 13.78 -9.10
N LEU A 97 11.07 13.23 -7.95
CA LEU A 97 12.16 13.79 -7.13
C LEU A 97 13.50 13.71 -7.84
N ILE A 98 13.79 12.61 -8.52
CA ILE A 98 15.07 12.39 -9.22
C ILE A 98 15.06 12.90 -10.65
N GLN A 99 13.89 13.19 -11.24
CA GLN A 99 13.75 13.60 -12.63
C GLN A 99 14.53 14.88 -12.92
N GLY A 100 15.52 14.77 -13.83
CA GLY A 100 16.34 15.89 -14.31
C GLY A 100 17.24 16.48 -13.22
N GLU A 101 17.51 15.72 -12.16
CA GLU A 101 18.49 16.02 -11.10
C GLU A 101 18.39 17.43 -10.51
N GLN A 102 17.17 17.93 -10.38
CA GLN A 102 16.95 19.29 -9.91
C GLN A 102 17.37 19.43 -8.43
N PRO A 103 18.29 20.37 -8.09
CA PRO A 103 18.86 20.47 -6.75
C PRO A 103 17.80 20.60 -5.65
N GLU A 104 16.73 21.35 -5.92
CA GLU A 104 15.63 21.57 -4.96
C GLU A 104 14.85 20.29 -4.65
N ARG A 105 14.68 19.42 -5.65
CA ARG A 105 13.98 18.14 -5.50
C ARG A 105 14.88 17.12 -4.81
N LEU A 106 16.15 17.06 -5.19
CA LEU A 106 17.14 16.21 -4.52
C LEU A 106 17.33 16.61 -3.04
N ASP A 107 17.25 17.93 -2.71
CA ASP A 107 17.28 18.40 -1.32
C ASP A 107 16.07 17.88 -0.51
N ILE A 108 14.88 17.81 -1.12
CA ILE A 108 13.70 17.20 -0.49
C ILE A 108 13.94 15.73 -0.22
N LEU A 109 14.48 14.98 -1.19
CA LEU A 109 14.82 13.56 -1.02
C LEU A 109 15.86 13.36 0.09
N LYS A 110 16.92 14.17 0.13
CA LYS A 110 17.97 14.12 1.17
C LYS A 110 17.41 14.43 2.56
N LYS A 111 16.50 15.38 2.69
CA LYS A 111 15.82 15.67 3.96
C LYS A 111 14.90 14.54 4.41
N TRP A 112 14.20 13.91 3.48
CA TRP A 112 13.40 12.73 3.80
C TRP A 112 14.28 11.57 4.31
N LEU A 113 15.41 11.30 3.64
CA LEU A 113 16.39 10.29 4.10
C LEU A 113 16.97 10.62 5.48
N GLU A 114 17.21 11.91 5.78
CA GLU A 114 17.63 12.38 7.11
C GLU A 114 16.58 12.06 8.18
N GLY A 115 15.32 12.34 7.89
CA GLY A 115 14.19 11.99 8.75
C GLY A 115 14.05 10.48 8.98
N ARG A 116 14.55 9.67 8.04
CA ARG A 116 14.66 8.20 8.16
C ARG A 116 15.91 7.71 8.90
N GLY A 117 16.76 8.62 9.37
CA GLY A 117 17.92 8.34 10.20
C GLY A 117 19.24 8.10 9.44
N LEU A 118 19.28 8.34 8.14
CA LEU A 118 20.51 8.25 7.37
C LEU A 118 21.42 9.47 7.68
N ASP A 119 22.69 9.21 7.90
CA ASP A 119 23.67 10.27 8.06
C ASP A 119 23.98 10.98 6.73
N TYR A 120 24.77 12.07 6.78
CA TYR A 120 25.09 12.86 5.60
C TYR A 120 25.76 12.02 4.49
N LYS A 121 26.72 11.16 4.85
CA LYS A 121 27.46 10.34 3.88
C LYS A 121 26.57 9.26 3.26
N GLU A 122 25.73 8.62 4.07
CA GLU A 122 24.78 7.62 3.62
C GLU A 122 23.76 8.22 2.64
N ARG A 123 23.25 9.43 2.94
CA ARG A 123 22.30 10.14 2.06
C ARG A 123 22.91 10.51 0.71
N GLU A 124 24.09 11.15 0.71
CA GLU A 124 24.77 11.52 -0.54
C GLU A 124 25.05 10.27 -1.38
N SER A 125 25.61 9.22 -0.76
CA SER A 125 25.90 7.99 -1.48
C SER A 125 24.65 7.29 -2.02
N PHE A 126 23.58 7.23 -1.23
CA PHE A 126 22.32 6.61 -1.69
C PHE A 126 21.71 7.39 -2.85
N VAL A 127 21.66 8.74 -2.78
CA VAL A 127 21.08 9.57 -3.85
C VAL A 127 21.90 9.41 -5.13
N ASP A 128 23.22 9.46 -5.06
CA ASP A 128 24.08 9.28 -6.24
C ASP A 128 23.91 7.86 -6.84
N CYS A 129 23.87 6.81 -6.00
CA CYS A 129 23.61 5.44 -6.47
C CYS A 129 22.19 5.28 -7.08
N LEU A 130 21.18 6.00 -6.56
CA LEU A 130 19.84 5.97 -7.13
C LEU A 130 19.77 6.65 -8.49
N LEU A 131 20.53 7.72 -8.70
CA LEU A 131 20.66 8.39 -9.99
C LEU A 131 21.34 7.46 -11.00
N ASP A 132 22.50 6.87 -10.64
CA ASP A 132 23.20 5.87 -11.46
C ASP A 132 22.32 4.64 -11.77
N PHE A 133 21.40 4.28 -10.85
CA PHE A 133 20.50 3.15 -11.06
C PHE A 133 19.46 3.39 -12.16
N VAL A 134 19.04 4.65 -12.36
CA VAL A 134 17.91 4.99 -13.24
C VAL A 134 18.30 5.72 -14.51
N ASP A 135 19.47 6.34 -14.59
CA ASP A 135 19.91 7.03 -15.81
C ASP A 135 20.29 6.02 -16.91
N GLY A 136 20.46 6.49 -18.12
CA GLY A 136 20.70 5.64 -19.28
C GLY A 136 22.14 5.69 -19.78
N ASP A 137 23.03 6.29 -19.01
CA ASP A 137 24.45 6.37 -19.38
C ASP A 137 25.32 5.61 -18.37
N ASP A 138 26.62 5.52 -18.63
CA ASP A 138 27.59 4.80 -17.79
C ASP A 138 28.48 5.77 -17.01
N VAL A 139 28.03 7.00 -16.77
CA VAL A 139 28.80 8.06 -16.10
C VAL A 139 28.48 8.10 -14.62
N LYS A 140 29.35 7.56 -13.84
CA LYS A 140 29.23 7.44 -12.39
C LYS A 140 29.14 8.80 -11.71
N HIS A 141 28.12 9.01 -10.86
CA HIS A 141 28.02 10.11 -9.91
C HIS A 141 29.12 10.02 -8.84
N LEU A 142 29.40 11.12 -8.15
CA LEU A 142 30.55 11.28 -7.25
C LEU A 142 30.65 10.18 -6.19
N ASN A 143 29.55 9.80 -5.57
CA ASN A 143 29.44 8.76 -4.56
C ASN A 143 28.62 7.55 -5.02
N GLY A 144 28.31 7.50 -6.34
CA GLY A 144 27.50 6.46 -6.94
C GLY A 144 28.24 5.17 -7.26
N VAL A 145 27.57 4.24 -7.91
CA VAL A 145 28.14 2.96 -8.37
C VAL A 145 27.48 2.60 -9.69
N GLU A 146 28.28 2.59 -10.78
CA GLU A 146 27.81 2.19 -12.11
C GLU A 146 28.12 0.72 -12.42
N ASP A 147 29.40 0.39 -12.53
CA ASP A 147 29.82 -0.97 -12.84
C ASP A 147 30.85 -1.43 -11.80
N ASP A 148 30.49 -2.44 -11.05
CA ASP A 148 31.39 -3.10 -10.11
C ASP A 148 31.31 -4.63 -10.38
N THR A 149 32.28 -5.37 -9.87
CA THR A 149 32.43 -6.81 -10.13
C THR A 149 31.16 -7.61 -9.81
N ASP A 150 30.38 -7.16 -8.84
CA ASP A 150 29.20 -7.85 -8.32
C ASP A 150 27.90 -7.03 -8.42
N TYR A 151 27.96 -5.83 -9.03
CA TYR A 151 26.78 -4.93 -9.12
C TYR A 151 26.73 -4.22 -10.47
N GLN A 152 25.59 -4.33 -11.14
CA GLN A 152 25.30 -3.61 -12.38
C GLN A 152 23.91 -2.98 -12.26
N PRO A 153 23.79 -1.64 -12.29
CA PRO A 153 22.50 -0.98 -12.31
C PRO A 153 21.75 -1.30 -13.61
N PRO A 154 20.43 -1.31 -13.60
CA PRO A 154 19.63 -1.62 -14.78
C PRO A 154 19.60 -0.49 -15.81
N ASN A 155 20.06 0.72 -15.47
CA ASN A 155 20.09 1.94 -16.29
C ASN A 155 18.74 2.22 -16.97
N ARG A 156 17.67 2.14 -16.18
CA ARG A 156 16.28 2.38 -16.59
C ARG A 156 15.44 2.95 -15.46
N PRO A 157 14.35 3.66 -15.77
CA PRO A 157 13.43 4.12 -14.73
C PRO A 157 12.95 2.97 -13.83
N LEU A 158 12.73 3.29 -12.55
CA LEU A 158 12.15 2.36 -11.59
C LEU A 158 10.79 1.85 -12.07
N GLU A 159 10.54 0.56 -11.93
CA GLU A 159 9.25 -0.08 -12.21
C GLU A 159 8.43 -0.31 -10.94
N SER A 160 9.10 -0.41 -9.80
CA SER A 160 8.45 -0.56 -8.49
C SER A 160 9.26 0.12 -7.38
N ILE A 161 8.59 0.46 -6.27
CA ILE A 161 9.24 0.96 -5.06
C ILE A 161 10.17 -0.10 -4.45
N ASP A 162 9.88 -1.37 -4.67
CA ASP A 162 10.70 -2.48 -4.15
C ASP A 162 12.09 -2.53 -4.79
N GLU A 163 12.25 -2.01 -6.01
CA GLU A 163 13.56 -1.93 -6.68
C GLU A 163 14.55 -1.02 -5.96
N ILE A 164 14.08 -0.09 -5.14
CA ILE A 164 14.94 0.77 -4.30
C ILE A 164 15.83 -0.08 -3.37
N GLU A 165 15.39 -1.26 -2.96
CA GLU A 165 16.23 -2.19 -2.17
C GLU A 165 17.39 -2.78 -2.97
N GLN A 166 17.33 -2.73 -4.30
CA GLN A 166 18.40 -3.20 -5.20
C GLN A 166 19.44 -2.11 -5.51
N VAL A 167 19.11 -0.84 -5.20
CA VAL A 167 20.05 0.28 -5.36
C VAL A 167 21.26 0.07 -4.44
N ALA A 168 22.47 0.29 -4.96
CA ALA A 168 23.67 0.22 -4.15
C ALA A 168 23.56 1.15 -2.94
N ASN A 169 24.08 0.72 -1.81
CA ASN A 169 24.04 1.46 -0.54
C ASN A 169 22.62 1.73 0.04
N SER A 170 21.59 1.02 -0.43
CA SER A 170 20.21 1.10 0.10
C SER A 170 20.03 0.53 1.51
N GLY A 171 21.00 -0.23 2.02
CA GLY A 171 20.91 -0.96 3.30
C GLY A 171 20.46 -0.12 4.50
N PRO A 172 20.95 1.11 4.74
CA PRO A 172 20.45 1.97 5.81
C PRO A 172 18.97 2.28 5.68
N LEU A 173 18.49 2.64 4.48
CA LEU A 173 17.09 2.92 4.20
C LEU A 173 16.23 1.66 4.36
N ALA A 174 16.67 0.52 3.83
CA ALA A 174 15.95 -0.75 3.92
C ALA A 174 15.68 -1.21 5.37
N ARG A 175 16.52 -0.79 6.33
CA ARG A 175 16.32 -1.06 7.76
C ARG A 175 15.35 -0.09 8.44
N SER A 176 15.01 1.03 7.81
CA SER A 176 14.08 2.01 8.38
C SER A 176 12.63 1.49 8.20
N PRO A 177 11.83 1.33 9.26
CA PRO A 177 10.49 0.78 9.13
C PRO A 177 9.55 1.74 8.39
N GLY A 178 8.69 1.19 7.53
CA GLY A 178 7.61 1.94 6.86
C GLY A 178 8.07 2.95 5.80
N TRP A 179 9.32 2.93 5.35
CA TRP A 179 9.83 3.88 4.37
C TRP A 179 9.09 3.81 3.02
N LYS A 180 8.59 2.62 2.65
CA LYS A 180 7.82 2.42 1.40
C LYS A 180 6.47 3.13 1.42
N ASP A 181 5.89 3.32 2.60
CA ASP A 181 4.58 3.95 2.75
C ASP A 181 4.61 5.45 2.45
N ASP A 182 5.77 6.10 2.57
CA ASP A 182 5.96 7.52 2.26
C ASP A 182 6.10 7.79 0.77
N LEU A 183 6.44 6.77 -0.01
CA LEU A 183 6.81 6.91 -1.41
C LEU A 183 5.69 6.45 -2.35
N THR A 184 5.67 7.03 -3.52
CA THR A 184 4.86 6.59 -4.65
C THR A 184 5.62 6.75 -5.96
N MET A 185 5.15 6.07 -7.01
CA MET A 185 5.57 6.26 -8.39
C MET A 185 4.39 6.69 -9.29
N PHE A 186 3.20 6.76 -8.72
CA PHE A 186 1.95 6.83 -9.49
C PHE A 186 1.33 8.22 -9.52
N SER A 187 1.63 9.08 -8.54
CA SER A 187 1.09 10.44 -8.49
C SER A 187 1.59 11.29 -9.65
N THR A 188 0.80 12.28 -10.06
CA THR A 188 1.18 13.26 -11.08
C THR A 188 1.97 14.43 -10.49
N GLY A 189 1.99 14.57 -9.19
CA GLY A 189 2.71 15.56 -8.40
C GLY A 189 2.41 15.40 -6.93
N LEU A 190 3.13 16.13 -6.07
CA LEU A 190 2.83 16.22 -4.67
C LEU A 190 1.63 17.13 -4.45
N ASP A 191 0.49 16.57 -4.07
CA ASP A 191 -0.74 17.30 -3.81
C ASP A 191 -0.71 17.93 -2.41
N LEU A 192 -0.60 19.25 -2.36
CA LEU A 192 -0.53 19.99 -1.10
C LEU A 192 -1.83 19.86 -0.27
N ASN A 193 -2.97 19.58 -0.91
CA ASN A 193 -4.22 19.32 -0.21
C ASN A 193 -4.29 17.91 0.41
N ALA A 194 -3.45 16.98 -0.04
CA ALA A 194 -3.36 15.62 0.51
C ALA A 194 -2.08 15.40 1.36
N ALA A 195 -1.08 16.29 1.23
CA ALA A 195 0.19 16.18 1.94
C ALA A 195 0.00 16.27 3.46
N ASN A 196 0.66 15.39 4.21
CA ASN A 196 0.70 15.44 5.66
C ASN A 196 1.73 16.49 6.17
N GLU A 197 1.76 16.68 7.46
CA GLU A 197 2.62 17.64 8.13
C GLU A 197 4.11 17.37 7.86
N ASP A 198 4.53 16.11 7.91
CA ASP A 198 5.94 15.74 7.70
C ASP A 198 6.38 16.04 6.27
N VAL A 199 5.54 15.72 5.28
CA VAL A 199 5.82 16.05 3.87
C VAL A 199 5.89 17.57 3.65
N LEU A 200 5.03 18.37 4.29
CA LEU A 200 5.09 19.83 4.21
C LEU A 200 6.40 20.37 4.83
N ARG A 201 6.89 19.77 5.93
CA ARG A 201 8.21 20.13 6.50
C ARG A 201 9.37 19.89 5.53
N LEU A 202 9.32 18.80 4.76
CA LEU A 202 10.34 18.48 3.74
C LEU A 202 10.46 19.56 2.66
N LEU A 203 9.36 20.26 2.36
CA LEU A 203 9.36 21.40 1.45
C LEU A 203 10.04 22.65 2.03
N GLY A 204 10.50 22.60 3.28
CA GLY A 204 11.14 23.70 3.97
C GLY A 204 10.15 24.73 4.53
N ILE A 205 8.89 24.35 4.69
CA ILE A 205 7.84 25.19 5.27
C ILE A 205 7.99 25.21 6.77
N SER A 206 7.94 26.39 7.38
CA SER A 206 8.06 26.50 8.83
C SER A 206 6.76 26.16 9.55
N GLU A 207 6.88 25.60 10.77
CA GLU A 207 5.80 25.05 11.58
C GLU A 207 4.55 25.96 11.69
N PRO A 208 4.67 27.27 11.96
CA PRO A 208 3.48 28.12 12.07
C PRO A 208 2.62 28.18 10.80
N TYR A 209 3.26 28.08 9.63
CA TYR A 209 2.56 28.07 8.35
C TYR A 209 1.89 26.71 8.10
N ILE A 210 2.58 25.61 8.44
CA ILE A 210 2.02 24.27 8.34
C ILE A 210 0.76 24.14 9.19
N VAL A 211 0.85 24.48 10.47
CA VAL A 211 -0.29 24.43 11.41
C VAL A 211 -1.48 25.26 10.89
N ARG A 212 -1.23 26.50 10.45
CA ARG A 212 -2.29 27.36 9.91
C ARG A 212 -2.93 26.79 8.65
N PHE A 213 -2.11 26.23 7.73
CA PHE A 213 -2.59 25.62 6.50
C PHE A 213 -3.45 24.40 6.80
N LEU A 214 -2.97 23.48 7.64
CA LEU A 214 -3.69 22.27 8.02
C LEU A 214 -5.00 22.60 8.77
N GLN A 215 -5.00 23.57 9.67
CA GLN A 215 -6.21 24.04 10.33
C GLN A 215 -7.26 24.56 9.34
N THR A 216 -6.82 25.32 8.31
CA THR A 216 -7.73 25.81 7.27
C THR A 216 -8.25 24.64 6.41
N ARG A 217 -7.38 23.72 6.03
CA ARG A 217 -7.73 22.57 5.18
C ARG A 217 -8.73 21.63 5.85
N ARG A 218 -8.51 21.29 7.11
CA ARG A 218 -9.30 20.33 7.92
C ARG A 218 -10.69 20.85 8.35
N GLY A 219 -11.08 22.04 7.94
CA GLY A 219 -12.38 22.55 8.30
C GLY A 219 -12.56 22.78 9.80
N ARG A 220 -13.79 22.62 10.29
CA ARG A 220 -14.16 22.90 11.68
C ARG A 220 -13.93 21.72 12.64
N ASP A 221 -13.98 20.51 12.11
CA ASP A 221 -13.80 19.29 12.92
C ASP A 221 -12.31 18.94 13.12
N GLY A 222 -11.41 19.54 12.35
CA GLY A 222 -9.96 19.34 12.43
C GLY A 222 -9.48 17.99 11.90
N VAL A 223 -10.32 17.28 11.15
CA VAL A 223 -10.05 15.94 10.61
C VAL A 223 -9.94 16.03 9.09
N ASP A 224 -8.87 15.46 8.50
CA ASP A 224 -8.73 15.38 7.05
C ASP A 224 -9.71 14.34 6.45
N GLY A 225 -10.24 14.60 5.25
CA GLY A 225 -11.10 13.68 4.51
C GLY A 225 -12.60 13.83 4.81
N THR A 226 -13.01 14.85 5.56
CA THR A 226 -14.40 15.09 5.93
C THR A 226 -15.11 16.09 5.00
N PRO A 227 -16.45 16.14 4.98
CA PRO A 227 -17.21 17.01 4.09
C PRO A 227 -17.00 18.51 4.30
N ASP A 228 -16.48 18.92 5.45
CA ASP A 228 -16.21 20.34 5.78
C ASP A 228 -14.78 20.78 5.45
N ASP A 229 -13.96 19.90 4.87
CA ASP A 229 -12.63 20.20 4.37
C ASP A 229 -12.64 21.33 3.34
N GLN A 230 -11.72 22.28 3.51
CA GLN A 230 -11.52 23.38 2.59
C GLN A 230 -10.34 23.10 1.66
N LEU A 231 -10.60 22.45 0.53
CA LEU A 231 -9.58 22.23 -0.48
C LEU A 231 -9.30 23.53 -1.23
N LEU A 232 -8.06 23.97 -1.22
CA LEU A 232 -7.65 25.19 -1.91
C LEU A 232 -7.31 24.86 -3.36
N ALA A 233 -7.87 25.64 -4.30
CA ALA A 233 -7.74 25.42 -5.74
C ALA A 233 -6.78 26.40 -6.45
N ASP A 234 -6.26 27.39 -5.74
CA ASP A 234 -5.35 28.41 -6.28
C ASP A 234 -3.97 28.27 -5.65
N MET A 235 -2.96 27.97 -6.47
CA MET A 235 -1.58 27.77 -6.03
C MET A 235 -0.96 29.03 -5.40
N LYS A 236 -1.36 30.24 -5.82
CA LYS A 236 -0.87 31.49 -5.21
C LYS A 236 -1.42 31.66 -3.81
N ILE A 237 -2.70 31.32 -3.61
CA ILE A 237 -3.35 31.36 -2.29
C ILE A 237 -2.67 30.35 -1.37
N VAL A 238 -2.48 29.10 -1.82
CA VAL A 238 -1.78 28.06 -1.05
C VAL A 238 -0.34 28.49 -0.73
N GLY A 239 0.38 29.04 -1.71
CA GLY A 239 1.73 29.57 -1.51
C GLY A 239 1.77 30.64 -0.41
N ALA A 240 0.81 31.56 -0.38
CA ALA A 240 0.71 32.58 0.66
C ALA A 240 0.41 31.97 2.05
N TYR A 241 -0.48 30.96 2.13
CA TYR A 241 -0.75 30.25 3.38
C TYR A 241 0.49 29.53 3.91
N LEU A 242 1.27 28.92 3.02
CA LEU A 242 2.49 28.17 3.34
C LEU A 242 3.74 29.06 3.47
N GLY A 243 3.62 30.37 3.25
CA GLY A 243 4.76 31.28 3.29
C GLY A 243 5.76 31.09 2.14
N LEU A 244 5.35 30.45 1.04
CA LEU A 244 6.16 30.23 -0.14
C LEU A 244 6.12 31.48 -1.03
N ASN A 245 7.28 32.02 -1.34
CA ASN A 245 7.40 33.12 -2.30
C ASN A 245 7.34 32.59 -3.74
N GLU A 246 7.19 33.51 -4.71
CA GLU A 246 7.07 33.17 -6.14
C GLU A 246 8.31 32.42 -6.67
N VAL A 247 9.50 32.69 -6.16
CA VAL A 247 10.75 32.04 -6.57
C VAL A 247 10.67 30.54 -6.16
N ARG A 248 10.27 30.29 -4.91
CA ARG A 248 10.15 28.93 -4.40
C ARG A 248 9.02 28.17 -5.10
N LEU A 249 7.87 28.81 -5.36
CA LEU A 249 6.78 28.19 -6.12
C LEU A 249 7.23 27.81 -7.53
N LYS A 250 8.02 28.66 -8.19
CA LYS A 250 8.59 28.35 -9.51
C LYS A 250 9.58 27.18 -9.46
N SER A 251 10.44 27.11 -8.44
CA SER A 251 11.40 26.00 -8.32
C SER A 251 10.72 24.65 -8.06
N LEU A 252 9.52 24.64 -7.47
CA LEU A 252 8.71 23.45 -7.23
C LEU A 252 7.69 23.18 -8.36
N GLN A 253 7.67 24.01 -9.39
CA GLN A 253 6.73 23.85 -10.50
C GLN A 253 6.92 22.48 -11.19
N GLY A 254 5.82 21.78 -11.48
CA GLY A 254 5.83 20.42 -12.03
C GLY A 254 6.15 19.33 -11.01
N PHE A 255 6.49 19.70 -9.76
CA PHE A 255 6.59 18.75 -8.65
C PHE A 255 5.38 18.83 -7.71
N ILE A 256 4.87 20.03 -7.42
CA ILE A 256 3.69 20.25 -6.57
C ILE A 256 2.43 20.44 -7.40
N THR A 257 1.30 20.00 -6.86
CA THR A 257 -0.05 20.17 -7.41
C THR A 257 -1.05 20.48 -6.28
N LEU A 258 -2.28 20.82 -6.63
CA LEU A 258 -3.39 20.99 -5.68
C LEU A 258 -4.49 19.96 -5.88
N LYS A 259 -4.32 19.06 -6.85
CA LYS A 259 -5.23 17.97 -7.11
C LYS A 259 -4.50 16.85 -7.85
N ASP A 260 -4.30 15.75 -7.19
CA ASP A 260 -3.86 14.51 -7.83
C ASP A 260 -5.05 13.56 -7.97
N PRO A 261 -5.35 13.07 -9.16
CA PRO A 261 -6.47 12.15 -9.37
C PRO A 261 -6.12 10.69 -9.04
N THR A 262 -4.92 10.42 -8.52
CA THR A 262 -4.44 9.05 -8.28
C THR A 262 -4.77 8.61 -6.87
N LEU A 263 -5.52 7.53 -6.76
CA LEU A 263 -5.97 6.94 -5.49
C LEU A 263 -5.44 5.52 -5.35
N ARG A 264 -5.01 5.17 -4.15
CA ARG A 264 -4.80 3.80 -3.70
C ARG A 264 -6.08 3.33 -3.06
N ILE A 265 -6.65 2.27 -3.60
CA ILE A 265 -7.91 1.68 -3.17
C ILE A 265 -7.60 0.32 -2.59
N ILE A 266 -7.99 0.09 -1.35
CA ILE A 266 -7.86 -1.18 -0.67
C ILE A 266 -9.28 -1.67 -0.39
N SER A 267 -9.64 -2.80 -0.98
CA SER A 267 -10.90 -3.48 -0.71
C SER A 267 -10.64 -4.75 0.09
N GLU A 268 -11.30 -4.89 1.22
CA GLU A 268 -11.24 -6.03 2.10
C GLU A 268 -12.60 -6.72 2.12
N GLY A 269 -12.67 -7.95 1.61
CA GLY A 269 -13.88 -8.77 1.63
C GLY A 269 -13.83 -9.80 2.76
N ARG A 270 -14.97 -10.00 3.43
CA ARG A 270 -15.11 -10.90 4.60
C ARG A 270 -16.16 -11.95 4.35
N SER A 271 -15.89 -13.21 4.76
CA SER A 271 -16.88 -14.27 4.93
C SER A 271 -16.53 -15.14 6.13
N GLY A 272 -17.30 -15.04 7.21
CA GLY A 272 -17.02 -15.70 8.49
C GLY A 272 -15.67 -15.23 9.05
N ASN A 273 -14.76 -16.17 9.22
CA ASN A 273 -13.38 -15.94 9.69
C ASN A 273 -12.36 -15.76 8.56
N VAL A 274 -12.79 -15.73 7.31
CA VAL A 274 -11.91 -15.54 6.14
C VAL A 274 -11.99 -14.12 5.66
N THR A 275 -10.82 -13.53 5.43
CA THR A 275 -10.65 -12.19 4.86
C THR A 275 -9.77 -12.28 3.61
N ARG A 276 -10.16 -11.57 2.55
CA ARG A 276 -9.39 -11.38 1.33
C ARG A 276 -9.23 -9.89 1.08
N GLN A 277 -8.09 -9.50 0.52
CA GLN A 277 -7.79 -8.10 0.22
C GLN A 277 -7.32 -7.98 -1.23
N VAL A 278 -7.82 -6.94 -1.91
CA VAL A 278 -7.31 -6.49 -3.20
C VAL A 278 -6.90 -5.03 -3.06
N GLU A 279 -5.74 -4.70 -3.59
CA GLU A 279 -5.19 -3.35 -3.63
C GLU A 279 -5.05 -2.89 -5.08
N VAL A 280 -5.58 -1.71 -5.39
CA VAL A 280 -5.50 -1.11 -6.71
C VAL A 280 -5.03 0.33 -6.59
N VAL A 281 -4.08 0.72 -7.45
CA VAL A 281 -3.79 2.14 -7.67
C VAL A 281 -4.43 2.53 -8.99
N ALA A 282 -5.33 3.50 -8.93
CA ALA A 282 -6.08 3.96 -10.08
C ALA A 282 -6.06 5.49 -10.20
N ARG A 283 -5.92 5.98 -11.42
CA ARG A 283 -6.07 7.39 -11.74
C ARG A 283 -7.50 7.66 -12.19
N LYS A 284 -8.22 8.46 -11.41
CA LYS A 284 -9.60 8.86 -11.67
C LYS A 284 -9.62 10.30 -12.19
N GLY A 285 -10.04 10.51 -13.40
CA GLY A 285 -10.06 11.86 -14.01
C GLY A 285 -10.64 11.87 -15.42
N GLY A 286 -11.03 10.71 -15.92
CA GLY A 286 -11.69 10.52 -17.20
C GLY A 286 -12.96 9.65 -17.06
N ALA A 287 -13.63 9.36 -18.17
CA ALA A 287 -14.83 8.52 -18.22
C ALA A 287 -14.60 7.09 -17.69
N THR A 288 -13.36 6.59 -17.75
CA THR A 288 -12.95 5.30 -17.19
C THR A 288 -11.70 5.49 -16.35
N PRO A 289 -11.61 4.89 -15.14
CA PRO A 289 -10.40 4.93 -14.34
C PRO A 289 -9.27 4.17 -15.04
N GLN A 290 -8.07 4.76 -15.05
CA GLN A 290 -6.86 4.11 -15.50
C GLN A 290 -6.26 3.32 -14.33
N ILE A 291 -6.19 2.01 -14.43
CA ILE A 291 -5.54 1.15 -13.44
C ILE A 291 -4.03 1.17 -13.69
N LEU A 292 -3.27 1.53 -12.67
CA LEU A 292 -1.81 1.65 -12.68
C LEU A 292 -1.14 0.48 -11.97
N LEU A 293 -1.79 -0.07 -10.94
CA LEU A 293 -1.34 -1.23 -10.19
C LEU A 293 -2.56 -2.06 -9.77
N TRP A 294 -2.42 -3.39 -9.84
CA TRP A 294 -3.38 -4.35 -9.29
C TRP A 294 -2.61 -5.42 -8.51
N LYS A 295 -2.98 -5.62 -7.23
CA LYS A 295 -2.35 -6.61 -6.34
C LYS A 295 -3.44 -7.34 -5.55
N GLU A 296 -3.38 -8.70 -5.56
CA GLU A 296 -4.26 -9.61 -4.82
C GLU A 296 -3.49 -10.41 -3.78
#